data_396e69b887d3a54803af1b5d2a77a1b2
#
_entry.id   396e69b887d3a54803af1b5d2a77a1b2
#
_cell.length_a   1.000
_cell.length_b   1.000
_cell.length_c   1.000
_cell.angle_alpha   90.00
_cell.angle_beta   90.00
_cell.angle_gamma   90.00
#
_symmetry.space_group_name_H-M   'P 1'
#
loop_
_entity.id
_entity.type
_entity.pdbx_description
1 polymer ?
#
loop_
_entity_poly.entity_id
_entity_poly.type
_entity_poly.pdbx_seq_one_letter_code
_entity_poly.pdbx_strand_id
1 'polypeptide(L)'
;MKTPPVVYSHTQPPAHPIAALAVSLLLLQTTLAAPKVGILQRDTLLDKIRGGWAGQMIGVAYGAPTEFRSNAKILDWDLEWKTGMLENTLHQDDLYVEMTFAKVMDDIGLNATTEQYGDAFKDSQYHLWHANAGARRALNQGIKAPWSGHPKYNFHANDIDFQIEADFIGLMCPGLPRESNRYCDRVGRVMNYGDGLYGGMFVCGMYSAAYFSDAPRSVVEAGLACIPAKSEYALLIQDLLQWSAEYPNDWKKVWQLVETKWDQNDPCPDGFHAPFNIDAKINGAYIAFGLLYGNKDFEKTLEISTRCGQDSDCNPSSAAGVLGVMLGYNQIPERFRAEIPDFADKKFDYTDYSFNDIVASTEKRALARITATGGQITDNHVAIKIQEPKAPKLEQWSPGIPAKRILVSQDAWTWTGKWSSDSGWKSTTQPGLETTLHFNGVAVAVLGRLDQKGGRAEVYLDGKKQKLGIDAYIVPNTHDNVLWQAYDLKPGEHTLRIVTLNSADSRSAGNEIAISQAVTYTAK
;
A
#
# COMPACT_ATOMS: atom_id res chain seq x y z
N MET A 1 -57.71 -35.18 -67.17
CA MET A 1 -57.07 -36.49 -67.00
C MET A 1 -56.88 -36.71 -65.53
N LYS A 2 -57.53 -37.76 -65.04
CA LYS A 2 -57.64 -38.04 -63.58
C LYS A 2 -56.42 -38.82 -63.13
N THR A 3 -55.77 -38.37 -62.07
CA THR A 3 -54.71 -39.14 -61.37
C THR A 3 -55.40 -40.12 -60.35
N PRO A 4 -54.87 -41.36 -60.21
CA PRO A 4 -55.43 -42.32 -59.27
C PRO A 4 -54.91 -42.11 -57.82
N PRO A 5 -55.58 -42.66 -56.82
CA PRO A 5 -55.26 -42.45 -55.43
C PRO A 5 -54.16 -43.41 -54.94
N VAL A 6 -53.30 -42.90 -54.02
CA VAL A 6 -52.27 -43.66 -53.32
C VAL A 6 -52.89 -44.31 -52.08
N VAL A 7 -52.74 -45.66 -51.99
CA VAL A 7 -53.14 -46.48 -50.84
C VAL A 7 -52.02 -46.47 -49.81
N TYR A 8 -52.27 -46.04 -48.60
CA TYR A 8 -51.33 -46.22 -47.46
C TYR A 8 -51.61 -47.54 -46.72
N SER A 9 -50.60 -48.40 -46.72
CA SER A 9 -50.59 -49.58 -45.86
C SER A 9 -50.00 -49.25 -44.48
N HIS A 10 -50.77 -49.50 -43.43
CA HIS A 10 -50.30 -49.42 -42.04
C HIS A 10 -49.53 -50.70 -41.71
N THR A 11 -48.21 -50.56 -41.46
CA THR A 11 -47.44 -51.56 -40.76
C THR A 11 -47.06 -51.03 -39.38
N GLN A 12 -47.49 -51.71 -38.32
CA GLN A 12 -47.08 -51.41 -36.95
C GLN A 12 -45.60 -51.81 -36.75
N PRO A 13 -44.80 -50.97 -36.05
CA PRO A 13 -43.46 -51.40 -35.66
C PRO A 13 -43.47 -52.26 -34.38
N PRO A 14 -42.48 -53.13 -34.20
CA PRO A 14 -42.42 -54.05 -33.09
C PRO A 14 -42.06 -53.34 -31.76
N ALA A 15 -42.62 -53.85 -30.68
CA ALA A 15 -42.36 -53.36 -29.31
C ALA A 15 -40.91 -53.65 -28.89
N HIS A 16 -40.14 -52.59 -28.58
CA HIS A 16 -38.85 -52.71 -27.91
C HIS A 16 -39.04 -52.70 -26.39
N PRO A 17 -38.29 -53.50 -25.60
CA PRO A 17 -38.37 -53.50 -24.16
C PRO A 17 -37.72 -52.22 -23.58
N ILE A 18 -38.43 -51.52 -22.72
CA ILE A 18 -37.95 -50.38 -21.96
C ILE A 18 -36.92 -50.89 -20.95
N ALA A 19 -35.64 -50.63 -21.23
CA ALA A 19 -34.60 -50.80 -20.22
C ALA A 19 -34.66 -49.59 -19.25
N ALA A 20 -35.06 -49.86 -18.01
CA ALA A 20 -35.03 -48.87 -16.94
C ALA A 20 -33.56 -48.50 -16.62
N LEU A 21 -33.12 -47.33 -17.05
CA LEU A 21 -31.83 -46.79 -16.65
C LEU A 21 -31.96 -46.23 -15.21
N ALA A 22 -31.46 -47.00 -14.23
CA ALA A 22 -31.28 -46.50 -12.87
C ALA A 22 -30.15 -45.45 -12.87
N VAL A 23 -30.52 -44.17 -12.85
CA VAL A 23 -29.57 -43.09 -12.61
C VAL A 23 -29.21 -43.10 -11.13
N SER A 24 -28.08 -43.71 -10.80
CA SER A 24 -27.47 -43.58 -9.47
C SER A 24 -26.96 -42.16 -9.31
N LEU A 25 -27.70 -41.32 -8.59
CA LEU A 25 -27.23 -40.02 -8.13
C LEU A 25 -26.11 -40.27 -7.10
N LEU A 26 -24.85 -40.23 -7.53
CA LEU A 26 -23.72 -40.10 -6.61
C LEU A 26 -23.79 -38.68 -6.02
N LEU A 27 -24.37 -38.56 -4.83
CA LEU A 27 -24.16 -37.40 -3.98
C LEU A 27 -22.66 -37.36 -3.62
N LEU A 28 -21.89 -36.56 -4.34
CA LEU A 28 -20.59 -36.12 -3.86
C LEU A 28 -20.84 -35.32 -2.56
N GLN A 29 -20.80 -36.02 -1.44
CA GLN A 29 -20.62 -35.35 -0.15
C GLN A 29 -19.20 -34.77 -0.17
N THR A 30 -19.05 -33.50 -0.55
CA THR A 30 -17.88 -32.75 -0.21
C THR A 30 -17.82 -32.67 1.32
N THR A 31 -17.09 -33.57 1.92
CA THR A 31 -16.71 -33.47 3.33
C THR A 31 -15.88 -32.20 3.43
N LEU A 32 -16.50 -31.10 3.84
CA LEU A 32 -15.76 -29.90 4.27
C LEU A 32 -14.82 -30.38 5.37
N ALA A 33 -13.52 -30.36 5.09
CA ALA A 33 -12.51 -30.63 6.10
C ALA A 33 -12.78 -29.75 7.32
N ALA A 34 -12.71 -30.31 8.51
CA ALA A 34 -12.91 -29.56 9.73
C ALA A 34 -11.90 -28.36 9.73
N PRO A 35 -12.34 -27.15 10.10
CA PRO A 35 -11.46 -26.00 10.08
C PRO A 35 -10.24 -26.26 10.97
N LYS A 36 -9.05 -25.98 10.45
CA LYS A 36 -7.80 -26.06 11.21
C LYS A 36 -7.90 -25.10 12.40
N VAL A 37 -7.69 -25.61 13.61
CA VAL A 37 -7.69 -24.79 14.83
C VAL A 37 -6.27 -24.60 15.30
N GLY A 38 -5.87 -23.33 15.42
CA GLY A 38 -4.62 -22.93 16.07
C GLY A 38 -4.87 -22.59 17.52
N ILE A 39 -4.00 -23.05 18.43
CA ILE A 39 -4.11 -22.77 19.86
C ILE A 39 -2.85 -22.00 20.29
N LEU A 40 -3.05 -20.88 20.96
CA LEU A 40 -1.99 -20.10 21.60
C LEU A 40 -2.31 -19.89 23.08
N GLN A 41 -1.30 -19.96 23.94
CA GLN A 41 -1.44 -19.46 25.31
C GLN A 41 -1.65 -17.95 25.25
N ARG A 42 -2.40 -17.39 26.20
CA ARG A 42 -2.67 -15.93 26.25
C ARG A 42 -1.38 -15.13 26.34
N ASP A 43 -0.44 -15.56 27.17
CA ASP A 43 0.85 -14.90 27.29
C ASP A 43 1.68 -14.99 26.01
N THR A 44 1.58 -16.12 25.28
CA THR A 44 2.24 -16.28 23.97
C THR A 44 1.62 -15.34 22.92
N LEU A 45 0.29 -15.20 22.90
CA LEU A 45 -0.38 -14.24 22.00
C LEU A 45 0.11 -12.82 22.26
N LEU A 46 0.12 -12.41 23.54
CA LEU A 46 0.59 -11.09 23.94
C LEU A 46 2.07 -10.88 23.62
N ASP A 47 2.92 -11.87 23.91
CA ASP A 47 4.35 -11.83 23.61
C ASP A 47 4.62 -11.65 22.11
N LYS A 48 3.84 -12.33 21.25
CA LYS A 48 3.92 -12.19 19.80
C LYS A 48 3.43 -10.81 19.32
N ILE A 49 2.35 -10.28 19.88
CA ILE A 49 1.89 -8.91 19.58
C ILE A 49 2.96 -7.88 19.97
N ARG A 50 3.54 -8.02 21.17
CA ARG A 50 4.67 -7.17 21.61
C ARG A 50 5.87 -7.30 20.68
N GLY A 51 6.16 -8.53 20.25
CA GLY A 51 7.24 -8.82 19.31
C GLY A 51 7.06 -8.12 17.96
N GLY A 52 5.84 -8.08 17.45
CA GLY A 52 5.53 -7.39 16.20
C GLY A 52 5.74 -5.87 16.31
N TRP A 53 5.16 -5.21 17.30
CA TRP A 53 5.36 -3.78 17.54
C TRP A 53 6.82 -3.42 17.83
N ALA A 54 7.50 -4.22 18.66
CA ALA A 54 8.92 -4.02 18.92
C ALA A 54 9.77 -4.20 17.65
N GLY A 55 9.44 -5.17 16.83
CA GLY A 55 10.12 -5.41 15.55
C GLY A 55 10.03 -4.21 14.61
N GLN A 56 8.84 -3.62 14.47
CA GLN A 56 8.65 -2.39 13.68
C GLN A 56 9.52 -1.25 14.25
N MET A 57 9.41 -0.96 15.54
CA MET A 57 10.21 0.08 16.20
C MET A 57 11.71 -0.09 15.96
N ILE A 58 12.21 -1.31 16.11
CA ILE A 58 13.63 -1.62 15.89
C ILE A 58 13.99 -1.48 14.42
N GLY A 59 13.14 -1.98 13.51
CA GLY A 59 13.38 -1.96 12.08
C GLY A 59 13.47 -0.55 11.52
N VAL A 60 12.50 0.30 11.83
CA VAL A 60 12.50 1.70 11.37
C VAL A 60 13.69 2.48 11.94
N ALA A 61 14.01 2.28 13.24
CA ALA A 61 15.16 2.95 13.85
C ALA A 61 16.51 2.50 13.25
N TYR A 62 16.60 1.22 12.89
CA TYR A 62 17.81 0.65 12.27
C TYR A 62 18.04 1.20 10.87
N GLY A 63 16.97 1.32 10.09
CA GLY A 63 17.01 1.78 8.70
C GLY A 63 17.06 3.31 8.53
N ALA A 64 16.48 4.10 9.43
CA ALA A 64 16.32 5.54 9.31
C ALA A 64 17.58 6.33 8.87
N PRO A 65 18.81 6.01 9.30
CA PRO A 65 19.99 6.69 8.80
C PRO A 65 20.28 6.46 7.30
N THR A 66 19.61 5.49 6.67
CA THR A 66 19.89 5.02 5.30
C THR A 66 18.81 5.34 4.29
N GLU A 67 17.65 5.81 4.76
CA GLU A 67 16.46 6.09 3.96
C GLU A 67 16.80 6.92 2.71
N PHE A 68 16.44 6.39 1.53
CA PHE A 68 16.70 6.96 0.20
C PHE A 68 18.15 7.33 -0.12
N ARG A 69 19.14 6.82 0.62
CA ARG A 69 20.56 7.07 0.37
C ARG A 69 21.22 6.02 -0.53
N SER A 70 20.51 4.95 -0.81
CA SER A 70 20.99 3.84 -1.65
C SER A 70 19.89 3.38 -2.63
N ASN A 71 19.48 4.28 -3.53
CA ASN A 71 18.45 4.01 -4.52
C ASN A 71 19.03 3.22 -5.70
N ALA A 72 18.38 2.13 -6.10
CA ALA A 72 18.82 1.19 -7.14
C ALA A 72 20.27 0.69 -6.93
N LYS A 73 20.70 0.59 -5.68
CA LYS A 73 22.03 0.11 -5.28
C LYS A 73 21.94 -0.60 -3.94
N ILE A 74 22.70 -1.68 -3.80
CA ILE A 74 22.90 -2.30 -2.50
C ILE A 74 23.69 -1.32 -1.63
N LEU A 75 23.20 -1.10 -0.41
CA LEU A 75 23.90 -0.32 0.60
C LEU A 75 25.18 -1.03 0.99
N ASP A 76 26.33 -0.38 0.84
CA ASP A 76 27.67 -0.99 1.00
C ASP A 76 28.47 -0.50 2.21
N TRP A 77 27.95 0.52 2.94
CA TRP A 77 28.61 0.96 4.18
C TRP A 77 28.21 0.14 5.40
N ASP A 78 28.93 0.32 6.51
CA ASP A 78 28.68 -0.39 7.75
C ASP A 78 27.37 0.05 8.39
N LEU A 79 26.54 -0.92 8.74
CA LEU A 79 25.31 -0.74 9.52
C LEU A 79 25.60 -1.17 10.96
N GLU A 80 25.35 -0.27 11.90
CA GLU A 80 25.62 -0.52 13.31
C GLU A 80 24.44 -0.09 14.17
N TRP A 81 23.94 -1.00 15.00
CA TRP A 81 22.97 -0.65 16.03
C TRP A 81 23.65 0.07 17.19
N LYS A 82 23.17 1.27 17.51
CA LYS A 82 23.71 2.10 18.59
C LYS A 82 22.66 2.41 19.63
N THR A 83 23.08 2.53 20.88
CA THR A 83 22.26 3.04 21.97
C THR A 83 21.68 4.40 21.59
N GLY A 84 20.40 4.61 21.89
CA GLY A 84 19.65 5.84 21.57
C GLY A 84 19.02 5.87 20.20
N MET A 85 19.27 4.92 19.30
CA MET A 85 18.61 4.88 17.99
C MET A 85 17.10 4.68 18.13
N LEU A 86 16.68 3.92 19.13
CA LEU A 86 15.27 3.56 19.31
C LEU A 86 14.36 4.77 19.58
N GLU A 87 14.88 5.86 20.14
CA GLU A 87 14.08 7.09 20.40
C GLU A 87 13.48 7.67 19.12
N ASN A 88 14.19 7.51 17.97
CA ASN A 88 13.71 7.99 16.68
C ASN A 88 12.36 7.38 16.27
N THR A 89 12.02 6.18 16.77
CA THR A 89 10.76 5.51 16.41
C THR A 89 9.53 6.30 16.82
N LEU A 90 9.63 7.15 17.82
CA LEU A 90 8.52 7.98 18.29
C LEU A 90 8.09 9.02 17.25
N HIS A 91 8.94 9.30 16.27
CA HIS A 91 8.78 10.34 15.24
C HIS A 91 8.57 9.77 13.83
N GLN A 92 8.44 8.44 13.67
CA GLN A 92 8.36 7.76 12.39
C GLN A 92 6.93 7.57 11.90
N ASP A 93 6.72 7.83 10.61
CA ASP A 93 5.39 7.78 9.98
C ASP A 93 4.83 6.36 9.88
N ASP A 94 5.65 5.35 9.65
CA ASP A 94 5.24 3.94 9.79
C ASP A 94 4.34 3.72 11.01
N LEU A 95 4.71 4.32 12.15
CA LEU A 95 4.06 4.05 13.44
C LEU A 95 2.90 5.01 13.72
N TYR A 96 3.10 6.33 13.59
CA TYR A 96 2.02 7.25 13.96
C TYR A 96 0.87 7.27 12.96
N VAL A 97 1.11 7.02 11.66
CA VAL A 97 0.01 7.02 10.68
C VAL A 97 -0.88 5.79 10.86
N GLU A 98 -0.31 4.58 11.00
CA GLU A 98 -1.12 3.38 11.26
C GLU A 98 -1.91 3.49 12.59
N MET A 99 -1.34 4.15 13.62
CA MET A 99 -2.02 4.40 14.89
C MET A 99 -3.22 5.35 14.75
N THR A 100 -3.22 6.25 13.76
CA THR A 100 -4.41 7.05 13.41
C THR A 100 -5.58 6.14 13.03
N PHE A 101 -5.33 5.11 12.22
CA PHE A 101 -6.37 4.16 11.84
C PHE A 101 -6.74 3.19 12.97
N ALA A 102 -5.78 2.80 13.79
CA ALA A 102 -6.03 2.05 15.01
C ALA A 102 -6.97 2.81 15.96
N LYS A 103 -6.77 4.13 16.10
CA LYS A 103 -7.61 5.02 16.92
C LYS A 103 -9.06 5.06 16.43
N VAL A 104 -9.27 5.11 15.11
CA VAL A 104 -10.62 5.02 14.52
C VAL A 104 -11.31 3.71 14.93
N MET A 105 -10.58 2.58 14.95
CA MET A 105 -11.15 1.32 15.41
C MET A 105 -11.48 1.31 16.89
N ASP A 106 -10.70 1.98 17.72
CA ASP A 106 -10.94 2.06 19.16
C ASP A 106 -12.07 3.02 19.52
N ASP A 107 -12.19 4.16 18.83
CA ASP A 107 -13.19 5.19 19.10
C ASP A 107 -14.55 4.88 18.47
N ILE A 108 -14.58 4.42 17.23
CA ILE A 108 -15.81 4.19 16.47
C ILE A 108 -16.18 2.70 16.48
N GLY A 109 -15.18 1.82 16.53
CA GLY A 109 -15.35 0.37 16.53
C GLY A 109 -14.86 -0.30 15.25
N LEU A 110 -14.72 -1.62 15.33
CA LEU A 110 -14.18 -2.48 14.27
C LEU A 110 -15.03 -2.52 12.98
N ASN A 111 -16.19 -1.89 12.98
CA ASN A 111 -17.04 -1.75 11.79
C ASN A 111 -16.98 -0.35 11.16
N ALA A 112 -16.03 0.50 11.58
CA ALA A 112 -15.80 1.80 10.97
C ALA A 112 -15.73 1.69 9.43
N THR A 113 -16.31 2.68 8.76
CA THR A 113 -16.36 2.73 7.29
C THR A 113 -15.10 3.35 6.70
N THR A 114 -14.83 3.09 5.44
CA THR A 114 -13.71 3.71 4.72
C THR A 114 -13.78 5.25 4.77
N GLU A 115 -14.98 5.82 4.71
CA GLU A 115 -15.18 7.27 4.84
C GLU A 115 -14.75 7.78 6.21
N GLN A 116 -15.07 7.07 7.32
CA GLN A 116 -14.67 7.46 8.67
C GLN A 116 -13.15 7.41 8.87
N TYR A 117 -12.45 6.42 8.28
CA TYR A 117 -10.99 6.42 8.22
C TYR A 117 -10.45 7.61 7.43
N GLY A 118 -11.06 7.91 6.28
CA GLY A 118 -10.70 9.08 5.47
C GLY A 118 -10.90 10.40 6.19
N ASP A 119 -11.96 10.56 6.97
CA ASP A 119 -12.22 11.79 7.74
C ASP A 119 -11.15 11.98 8.83
N ALA A 120 -10.81 10.93 9.59
CA ALA A 120 -9.75 10.99 10.60
C ALA A 120 -8.37 11.30 9.97
N PHE A 121 -8.05 10.66 8.84
CA PHE A 121 -6.81 10.89 8.12
C PHE A 121 -6.71 12.32 7.54
N LYS A 122 -7.81 12.85 6.99
CA LYS A 122 -7.88 14.22 6.48
C LYS A 122 -7.53 15.26 7.55
N ASP A 123 -7.98 15.04 8.78
CA ASP A 123 -7.84 15.99 9.89
C ASP A 123 -6.52 15.83 10.67
N SER A 124 -5.69 14.81 10.33
CA SER A 124 -4.36 14.61 10.91
C SER A 124 -3.39 15.75 10.53
N GLN A 125 -2.39 16.02 11.38
CA GLN A 125 -1.52 17.19 11.29
C GLN A 125 -0.06 16.86 10.96
N TYR A 126 0.26 15.59 10.69
CA TYR A 126 1.60 15.16 10.33
C TYR A 126 1.92 15.40 8.85
N HIS A 127 3.20 15.45 8.52
CA HIS A 127 3.67 15.50 7.15
C HIS A 127 3.26 14.26 6.37
N LEU A 128 3.03 14.43 5.07
CA LEU A 128 2.63 13.37 4.16
C LEU A 128 3.38 13.49 2.85
N TRP A 129 3.64 12.33 2.26
CA TRP A 129 4.28 12.18 0.96
C TRP A 129 3.39 11.32 0.04
N HIS A 130 3.73 11.18 -1.19
CA HIS A 130 3.21 10.20 -2.18
C HIS A 130 1.69 9.97 -2.09
N ALA A 131 1.26 8.72 -1.89
CA ALA A 131 -0.16 8.37 -1.87
C ALA A 131 -0.90 9.04 -0.72
N ASN A 132 -0.27 9.22 0.43
CA ASN A 132 -0.83 9.92 1.58
C ASN A 132 -1.10 11.40 1.28
N ALA A 133 -0.14 12.11 0.70
CA ALA A 133 -0.32 13.51 0.30
C ALA A 133 -1.41 13.66 -0.77
N GLY A 134 -1.41 12.77 -1.78
CA GLY A 134 -2.45 12.70 -2.80
C GLY A 134 -3.84 12.46 -2.24
N ALA A 135 -3.95 11.55 -1.25
CA ALA A 135 -5.20 11.26 -0.56
C ALA A 135 -5.71 12.46 0.24
N ARG A 136 -4.86 13.11 1.06
CA ARG A 136 -5.25 14.29 1.82
C ARG A 136 -5.66 15.43 0.92
N ARG A 137 -4.95 15.67 -0.19
CA ARG A 137 -5.35 16.64 -1.21
C ARG A 137 -6.75 16.33 -1.75
N ALA A 138 -7.03 15.09 -2.14
CA ALA A 138 -8.32 14.68 -2.65
C ALA A 138 -9.43 14.86 -1.60
N LEU A 139 -9.19 14.45 -0.36
CA LEU A 139 -10.12 14.60 0.76
C LEU A 139 -10.42 16.08 1.06
N ASN A 140 -9.41 16.96 1.01
CA ASN A 140 -9.56 18.41 1.17
C ASN A 140 -10.43 19.02 0.05
N GLN A 141 -10.38 18.47 -1.15
CA GLN A 141 -11.25 18.85 -2.29
C GLN A 141 -12.66 18.25 -2.20
N GLY A 142 -13.01 17.57 -1.12
CA GLY A 142 -14.30 16.92 -0.91
C GLY A 142 -14.46 15.57 -1.59
N ILE A 143 -13.39 14.98 -2.10
CA ILE A 143 -13.39 13.61 -2.63
C ILE A 143 -13.25 12.64 -1.47
N LYS A 144 -14.34 12.01 -1.09
CA LYS A 144 -14.37 11.08 0.04
C LYS A 144 -13.69 9.74 -0.29
N ALA A 145 -13.13 9.08 0.72
CA ALA A 145 -12.70 7.69 0.61
C ALA A 145 -13.92 6.78 0.33
N PRO A 146 -13.79 5.76 -0.53
CA PRO A 146 -12.56 5.20 -1.10
C PRO A 146 -12.01 5.93 -2.33
N TRP A 147 -12.66 6.99 -2.81
CA TRP A 147 -12.24 7.67 -4.02
C TRP A 147 -10.95 8.49 -3.86
N SER A 148 -10.62 8.89 -2.63
CA SER A 148 -9.36 9.60 -2.34
C SER A 148 -8.11 8.78 -2.69
N GLY A 149 -8.15 7.46 -2.53
CA GLY A 149 -7.07 6.55 -2.94
C GLY A 149 -7.16 6.06 -4.38
N HIS A 150 -8.27 6.36 -5.09
CA HIS A 150 -8.44 5.89 -6.47
C HIS A 150 -7.55 6.67 -7.46
N PRO A 151 -6.91 6.03 -8.45
CA PRO A 151 -5.99 6.66 -9.41
C PRO A 151 -6.53 7.91 -10.10
N LYS A 152 -7.84 7.98 -10.28
CA LYS A 152 -8.48 9.17 -10.83
C LYS A 152 -8.21 10.44 -10.04
N TYR A 153 -7.95 10.33 -8.74
CA TYR A 153 -7.78 11.45 -7.83
C TYR A 153 -6.42 11.41 -7.12
N ASN A 154 -5.75 10.27 -7.15
CA ASN A 154 -4.46 10.06 -6.53
C ASN A 154 -3.51 9.35 -7.50
N PHE A 155 -2.56 10.08 -8.06
CA PHE A 155 -1.61 9.54 -9.05
C PHE A 155 -0.56 8.61 -8.42
N HIS A 156 -0.42 8.67 -7.10
CA HIS A 156 0.47 7.86 -6.31
C HIS A 156 -0.18 6.55 -5.78
N ALA A 157 -1.29 6.12 -6.38
CA ALA A 157 -2.11 5.02 -5.86
C ALA A 157 -1.37 3.66 -5.73
N ASN A 158 -0.23 3.46 -6.43
CA ASN A 158 0.61 2.26 -6.34
C ASN A 158 1.78 2.40 -5.36
N ASP A 159 1.99 3.61 -4.78
CA ASP A 159 3.12 3.86 -3.90
C ASP A 159 2.93 3.17 -2.54
N ILE A 160 4.00 3.12 -1.76
CA ILE A 160 4.17 2.24 -0.60
C ILE A 160 3.24 2.53 0.59
N ASP A 161 2.65 3.71 0.69
CA ASP A 161 2.08 4.29 1.92
C ASP A 161 1.22 3.31 2.74
N PHE A 162 0.19 2.72 2.14
CA PHE A 162 -0.62 1.75 2.89
C PHE A 162 0.15 0.46 3.25
N GLN A 163 1.18 0.10 2.51
CA GLN A 163 1.98 -1.09 2.84
C GLN A 163 2.68 -0.94 4.19
N ILE A 164 3.23 0.25 4.48
CA ILE A 164 3.94 0.54 5.73
C ILE A 164 2.99 0.88 6.89
N GLU A 165 1.73 1.13 6.61
CA GLU A 165 0.70 1.52 7.58
C GLU A 165 -0.31 0.40 7.88
N ALA A 166 -0.06 -0.81 7.37
CA ALA A 166 -1.00 -1.93 7.48
C ALA A 166 -0.69 -2.89 8.63
N ASP A 167 0.49 -2.82 9.20
CA ASP A 167 1.04 -3.79 10.14
C ASP A 167 0.11 -4.04 11.33
N PHE A 168 -0.51 -3.00 11.90
CA PHE A 168 -1.48 -3.12 13.00
C PHE A 168 -2.68 -3.99 12.66
N ILE A 169 -3.09 -4.03 11.37
CA ILE A 169 -4.19 -4.89 10.91
C ILE A 169 -3.76 -6.36 10.93
N GLY A 170 -2.56 -6.64 10.46
CA GLY A 170 -1.98 -7.98 10.50
C GLY A 170 -1.82 -8.48 11.94
N LEU A 171 -1.31 -7.62 12.82
CA LEU A 171 -1.10 -7.89 14.23
C LEU A 171 -2.40 -8.23 14.98
N MET A 172 -3.52 -7.60 14.66
CA MET A 172 -4.81 -7.90 15.29
C MET A 172 -5.57 -9.08 14.67
N CYS A 173 -5.01 -9.74 13.65
CA CYS A 173 -5.66 -10.82 12.90
C CYS A 173 -4.88 -12.15 12.92
N PRO A 174 -4.54 -12.72 14.10
CA PRO A 174 -3.74 -13.96 14.20
C PRO A 174 -4.45 -15.13 13.50
N GLY A 175 -3.84 -15.68 12.44
CA GLY A 175 -4.41 -16.77 11.65
C GLY A 175 -5.71 -16.43 10.90
N LEU A 176 -6.02 -15.15 10.74
CA LEU A 176 -7.29 -14.66 10.17
C LEU A 176 -7.06 -13.80 8.90
N PRO A 177 -6.42 -14.33 7.83
CA PRO A 177 -6.05 -13.55 6.65
C PRO A 177 -7.25 -12.96 5.88
N ARG A 178 -8.45 -13.56 5.96
CA ARG A 178 -9.65 -12.97 5.34
C ARG A 178 -10.15 -11.75 6.10
N GLU A 179 -10.03 -11.78 7.43
CA GLU A 179 -10.35 -10.61 8.25
C GLU A 179 -9.33 -9.49 8.00
N SER A 180 -8.04 -9.81 7.95
CA SER A 180 -7.02 -8.80 7.63
C SER A 180 -7.28 -8.16 6.26
N ASN A 181 -7.53 -8.93 5.21
CA ASN A 181 -7.88 -8.40 3.89
C ASN A 181 -9.12 -7.51 3.90
N ARG A 182 -10.13 -7.84 4.72
CA ARG A 182 -11.34 -7.02 4.85
C ARG A 182 -11.05 -5.65 5.49
N TYR A 183 -10.13 -5.60 6.45
CA TYR A 183 -9.69 -4.33 7.04
C TYR A 183 -8.77 -3.57 6.12
N CYS A 184 -7.81 -4.24 5.46
CA CYS A 184 -6.97 -3.64 4.43
C CYS A 184 -7.79 -2.98 3.32
N ASP A 185 -8.85 -3.64 2.84
CA ASP A 185 -9.74 -3.06 1.82
C ASP A 185 -10.44 -1.78 2.30
N ARG A 186 -10.74 -1.66 3.61
CA ARG A 186 -11.36 -0.45 4.17
C ARG A 186 -10.37 0.67 4.41
N VAL A 187 -9.25 0.36 5.05
CA VAL A 187 -8.26 1.36 5.45
C VAL A 187 -7.43 1.81 4.26
N GLY A 188 -6.87 0.87 3.51
CA GLY A 188 -5.95 1.17 2.42
C GLY A 188 -6.57 1.95 1.27
N ARG A 189 -7.90 1.85 1.08
CA ARG A 189 -8.59 2.66 0.07
C ARG A 189 -8.72 4.14 0.43
N VAL A 190 -8.26 4.56 1.58
CA VAL A 190 -8.12 5.98 1.89
C VAL A 190 -7.04 6.61 1.00
N MET A 191 -5.92 5.89 0.76
CA MET A 191 -4.76 6.41 0.03
C MET A 191 -4.33 5.58 -1.19
N ASN A 192 -4.59 4.28 -1.25
CA ASN A 192 -4.05 3.38 -2.29
C ASN A 192 -5.12 2.63 -3.08
N TYR A 193 -4.66 2.06 -4.22
CA TYR A 193 -5.45 1.23 -5.12
C TYR A 193 -4.51 0.21 -5.80
N GLY A 194 -5.06 -0.92 -6.31
CA GLY A 194 -4.26 -1.90 -7.03
C GLY A 194 -3.07 -2.40 -6.23
N ASP A 195 -1.87 -2.34 -6.78
CA ASP A 195 -0.65 -2.87 -6.15
C ASP A 195 -0.29 -2.17 -4.84
N GLY A 196 -0.57 -0.87 -4.67
CA GLY A 196 -0.39 -0.18 -3.40
C GLY A 196 -1.29 -0.73 -2.28
N LEU A 197 -2.55 -1.06 -2.62
CA LEU A 197 -3.45 -1.75 -1.68
C LEU A 197 -3.00 -3.19 -1.40
N TYR A 198 -2.50 -3.88 -2.44
CA TYR A 198 -2.03 -5.26 -2.30
C TYR A 198 -0.77 -5.37 -1.45
N GLY A 199 0.07 -4.32 -1.42
CA GLY A 199 1.22 -4.25 -0.52
C GLY A 199 0.81 -4.43 0.94
N GLY A 200 -0.16 -3.66 1.43
CA GLY A 200 -0.68 -3.82 2.79
C GLY A 200 -1.36 -5.18 3.03
N MET A 201 -2.08 -5.71 2.05
CA MET A 201 -2.67 -7.07 2.15
C MET A 201 -1.61 -8.17 2.23
N PHE A 202 -0.50 -8.03 1.50
CA PHE A 202 0.64 -8.94 1.53
C PHE A 202 1.32 -8.94 2.90
N VAL A 203 1.64 -7.75 3.43
CA VAL A 203 2.24 -7.57 4.75
C VAL A 203 1.33 -8.14 5.84
N CYS A 204 0.06 -7.77 5.84
CA CYS A 204 -0.93 -8.29 6.81
C CYS A 204 -1.11 -9.81 6.73
N GLY A 205 -1.05 -10.37 5.52
CA GLY A 205 -1.10 -11.82 5.31
C GLY A 205 0.10 -12.52 5.95
N MET A 206 1.30 -11.93 5.83
CA MET A 206 2.51 -12.42 6.49
C MET A 206 2.37 -12.38 8.02
N TYR A 207 1.93 -11.24 8.59
CA TYR A 207 1.67 -11.13 10.02
C TYR A 207 0.66 -12.17 10.52
N SER A 208 -0.46 -12.33 9.81
CA SER A 208 -1.48 -13.34 10.16
C SER A 208 -0.90 -14.75 10.26
N ALA A 209 -0.03 -15.13 9.31
CA ALA A 209 0.62 -16.44 9.26
C ALA A 209 1.71 -16.59 10.32
N ALA A 210 2.43 -15.52 10.64
CA ALA A 210 3.58 -15.50 11.56
C ALA A 210 3.22 -15.98 12.99
N TYR A 211 1.97 -15.88 13.40
CA TYR A 211 1.51 -16.41 14.69
C TYR A 211 1.63 -17.93 14.79
N PHE A 212 1.58 -18.64 13.66
CA PHE A 212 1.47 -20.11 13.61
C PHE A 212 2.53 -20.77 12.71
N SER A 213 3.43 -20.00 12.12
CA SER A 213 4.53 -20.52 11.29
C SER A 213 5.87 -20.12 11.89
N ASP A 214 6.83 -21.03 11.80
CA ASP A 214 8.23 -20.80 12.17
C ASP A 214 9.16 -20.79 10.93
N ALA A 215 8.58 -20.87 9.73
CA ALA A 215 9.31 -20.88 8.45
C ALA A 215 9.06 -19.56 7.69
N PRO A 216 10.06 -18.67 7.56
CA PRO A 216 9.92 -17.38 6.88
C PRO A 216 9.37 -17.52 5.46
N ARG A 217 9.81 -18.53 4.70
CA ARG A 217 9.31 -18.77 3.35
C ARG A 217 7.79 -19.03 3.34
N SER A 218 7.31 -19.86 4.26
CA SER A 218 5.86 -20.15 4.35
C SER A 218 5.05 -18.91 4.75
N VAL A 219 5.65 -18.00 5.52
CA VAL A 219 5.03 -16.71 5.88
C VAL A 219 4.91 -15.82 4.65
N VAL A 220 5.96 -15.70 3.83
CA VAL A 220 5.94 -14.95 2.56
C VAL A 220 4.92 -15.54 1.58
N GLU A 221 4.88 -16.87 1.44
CA GLU A 221 3.91 -17.58 0.60
C GLU A 221 2.45 -17.35 1.07
N ALA A 222 2.23 -17.27 2.39
CA ALA A 222 0.91 -16.95 2.95
C ALA A 222 0.49 -15.51 2.65
N GLY A 223 1.41 -14.54 2.74
CA GLY A 223 1.17 -13.17 2.30
C GLY A 223 0.81 -13.10 0.81
N LEU A 224 1.57 -13.78 -0.04
CA LEU A 224 1.31 -13.87 -1.48
C LEU A 224 -0.09 -14.45 -1.79
N ALA A 225 -0.56 -15.41 -1.02
CA ALA A 225 -1.89 -15.99 -1.20
C ALA A 225 -3.05 -15.03 -0.84
N CYS A 226 -2.76 -13.91 -0.17
CA CYS A 226 -3.73 -12.88 0.17
C CYS A 226 -4.02 -11.89 -0.96
N ILE A 227 -3.20 -11.86 -2.02
CA ILE A 227 -3.28 -10.89 -3.12
C ILE A 227 -3.56 -11.56 -4.47
N PRO A 228 -4.07 -10.83 -5.48
CA PRO A 228 -4.38 -11.42 -6.77
C PRO A 228 -3.11 -11.93 -7.47
N ALA A 229 -3.07 -13.21 -7.81
CA ALA A 229 -1.90 -13.90 -8.36
C ALA A 229 -1.36 -13.32 -9.68
N LYS A 230 -2.12 -12.44 -10.35
CA LYS A 230 -1.76 -11.78 -11.62
C LYS A 230 -1.47 -10.29 -11.46
N SER A 231 -1.46 -9.75 -10.25
CA SER A 231 -0.97 -8.39 -10.00
C SER A 231 0.53 -8.32 -10.27
N GLU A 232 1.06 -7.16 -10.65
CA GLU A 232 2.52 -7.01 -10.86
C GLU A 232 3.26 -7.27 -9.54
N TYR A 233 2.69 -6.85 -8.41
CA TYR A 233 3.20 -7.17 -7.08
C TYR A 233 3.34 -8.69 -6.85
N ALA A 234 2.28 -9.46 -7.11
CA ALA A 234 2.32 -10.91 -6.93
C ALA A 234 3.32 -11.60 -7.88
N LEU A 235 3.42 -11.13 -9.12
CA LEU A 235 4.36 -11.67 -10.09
C LEU A 235 5.82 -11.43 -9.66
N LEU A 236 6.13 -10.25 -9.09
CA LEU A 236 7.46 -9.98 -8.53
C LEU A 236 7.78 -10.91 -7.37
N ILE A 237 6.85 -11.08 -6.41
CA ILE A 237 7.07 -11.97 -5.26
C ILE A 237 7.22 -13.44 -5.71
N GLN A 238 6.50 -13.87 -6.75
CA GLN A 238 6.68 -15.21 -7.34
C GLN A 238 8.08 -15.39 -7.93
N ASP A 239 8.58 -14.42 -8.68
CA ASP A 239 9.96 -14.42 -9.19
C ASP A 239 10.98 -14.46 -8.04
N LEU A 240 10.78 -13.64 -7.01
CA LEU A 240 11.67 -13.63 -5.84
C LEU A 240 11.70 -14.99 -5.14
N LEU A 241 10.54 -15.61 -4.93
CA LEU A 241 10.45 -16.95 -4.34
C LEU A 241 11.16 -18.00 -5.22
N GLN A 242 11.00 -17.93 -6.54
CA GLN A 242 11.71 -18.81 -7.45
C GLN A 242 13.22 -18.60 -7.38
N TRP A 243 13.69 -17.36 -7.57
CA TRP A 243 15.12 -17.05 -7.58
C TRP A 243 15.80 -17.30 -6.23
N SER A 244 15.10 -17.07 -5.11
CA SER A 244 15.65 -17.39 -3.80
C SER A 244 15.86 -18.90 -3.58
N ALA A 245 15.08 -19.74 -4.24
CA ALA A 245 15.29 -21.19 -4.23
C ALA A 245 16.45 -21.60 -5.15
N GLU A 246 16.66 -20.89 -6.27
CA GLU A 246 17.79 -21.12 -7.20
C GLU A 246 19.12 -20.62 -6.61
N TYR A 247 19.10 -19.52 -5.84
CA TYR A 247 20.29 -18.88 -5.25
C TYR A 247 20.14 -18.71 -3.73
N PRO A 248 20.03 -19.80 -2.95
CA PRO A 248 19.67 -19.74 -1.53
C PRO A 248 20.71 -19.04 -0.63
N ASN A 249 21.96 -18.88 -1.09
CA ASN A 249 23.06 -18.26 -0.35
C ASN A 249 23.56 -16.97 -0.99
N ASP A 250 22.92 -16.49 -2.06
CA ASP A 250 23.37 -15.30 -2.80
C ASP A 250 22.20 -14.33 -3.03
N TRP A 251 21.82 -13.64 -1.95
CA TRP A 251 20.76 -12.65 -1.99
C TRP A 251 21.11 -11.46 -2.92
N LYS A 252 22.40 -11.11 -3.05
CA LYS A 252 22.85 -10.01 -3.92
C LYS A 252 22.59 -10.32 -5.39
N LYS A 253 22.79 -11.57 -5.80
CA LYS A 253 22.45 -12.04 -7.15
C LYS A 253 20.94 -11.93 -7.40
N VAL A 254 20.13 -12.34 -6.44
CA VAL A 254 18.66 -12.27 -6.58
C VAL A 254 18.18 -10.82 -6.56
N TRP A 255 18.77 -9.95 -5.73
CA TRP A 255 18.52 -8.52 -5.74
C TRP A 255 18.77 -7.94 -7.15
N GLN A 256 19.91 -8.26 -7.77
CA GLN A 256 20.22 -7.81 -9.14
C GLN A 256 19.20 -8.30 -10.18
N LEU A 257 18.65 -9.49 -10.05
CA LEU A 257 17.59 -10.00 -10.92
C LEU A 257 16.28 -9.22 -10.73
N VAL A 258 15.92 -8.90 -9.49
CA VAL A 258 14.74 -8.08 -9.16
C VAL A 258 14.89 -6.68 -9.74
N GLU A 259 15.99 -5.98 -9.49
CA GLU A 259 16.26 -4.65 -10.03
C GLU A 259 16.17 -4.64 -11.56
N THR A 260 16.83 -5.59 -12.21
CA THR A 260 16.88 -5.65 -13.68
C THR A 260 15.50 -5.85 -14.30
N LYS A 261 14.63 -6.63 -13.67
CA LYS A 261 13.31 -6.95 -14.23
C LYS A 261 12.22 -6.01 -13.76
N TRP A 262 12.25 -5.55 -12.50
CA TRP A 262 11.11 -4.94 -11.84
C TRP A 262 11.29 -3.47 -11.44
N ASP A 263 12.53 -3.00 -11.30
CA ASP A 263 12.82 -1.59 -10.99
C ASP A 263 12.85 -0.70 -12.24
N GLN A 264 12.11 -1.08 -13.27
CA GLN A 264 12.04 -0.34 -14.52
C GLN A 264 10.70 0.36 -14.66
N ASN A 265 10.74 1.61 -15.15
CA ASN A 265 9.53 2.35 -15.51
C ASN A 265 8.55 2.57 -14.33
N ASP A 266 9.08 2.89 -13.16
CA ASP A 266 8.25 3.34 -12.05
C ASP A 266 7.30 4.44 -12.53
N PRO A 267 5.97 4.27 -12.38
CA PRO A 267 5.00 5.26 -12.82
C PRO A 267 4.95 6.50 -11.93
N CYS A 268 5.53 6.45 -10.73
CA CYS A 268 5.59 7.59 -9.81
C CYS A 268 6.31 8.77 -10.48
N PRO A 269 5.73 9.98 -10.50
CA PRO A 269 6.37 11.14 -11.11
C PRO A 269 7.74 11.49 -10.50
N ASP A 270 7.95 11.18 -9.22
CA ASP A 270 9.17 11.47 -8.49
C ASP A 270 10.32 10.55 -8.92
N GLY A 271 10.01 9.29 -9.26
CA GLY A 271 10.96 8.29 -9.77
C GLY A 271 11.36 8.45 -11.24
N PHE A 272 10.79 9.40 -11.98
CA PHE A 272 11.03 9.54 -13.41
C PHE A 272 12.52 9.74 -13.76
N HIS A 273 13.10 8.75 -14.46
CA HIS A 273 14.53 8.70 -14.81
C HIS A 273 15.48 8.94 -13.63
N ALA A 274 15.04 8.65 -12.43
CA ALA A 274 15.84 8.66 -11.21
C ALA A 274 16.00 7.22 -10.68
N PRO A 275 17.06 6.97 -9.91
CA PRO A 275 17.18 5.66 -9.24
C PRO A 275 16.21 5.48 -8.06
N PHE A 276 15.47 6.52 -7.70
CA PHE A 276 14.43 6.50 -6.67
C PHE A 276 13.21 5.70 -7.14
N ASN A 277 12.70 4.82 -6.28
CA ASN A 277 11.49 4.05 -6.52
C ASN A 277 10.69 3.87 -5.22
N ILE A 278 9.47 4.39 -5.19
CA ILE A 278 8.57 4.32 -4.04
C ILE A 278 7.38 3.37 -4.27
N ASP A 279 7.37 2.63 -5.38
CA ASP A 279 6.32 1.67 -5.68
C ASP A 279 6.27 0.57 -4.60
N ALA A 280 5.06 0.24 -4.16
CA ALA A 280 4.82 -0.77 -3.13
C ALA A 280 5.43 -2.14 -3.47
N LYS A 281 5.41 -2.55 -4.75
CA LYS A 281 5.87 -3.90 -5.14
C LYS A 281 7.38 -4.10 -4.94
N ILE A 282 8.22 -3.11 -5.30
CA ILE A 282 9.68 -3.25 -5.14
C ILE A 282 10.07 -3.23 -3.67
N ASN A 283 9.48 -2.33 -2.89
CA ASN A 283 9.69 -2.24 -1.46
C ASN A 283 9.13 -3.47 -0.72
N GLY A 284 8.00 -4.01 -1.15
CA GLY A 284 7.47 -5.27 -0.62
C GLY A 284 8.38 -6.48 -0.90
N ALA A 285 9.08 -6.49 -2.04
CA ALA A 285 10.11 -7.49 -2.27
C ALA A 285 11.26 -7.36 -1.27
N TYR A 286 11.67 -6.14 -0.90
CA TYR A 286 12.77 -5.93 0.07
C TYR A 286 12.39 -6.36 1.50
N ILE A 287 11.11 -6.25 1.88
CA ILE A 287 10.58 -6.88 3.10
C ILE A 287 10.79 -8.41 3.03
N ALA A 288 10.36 -9.02 1.92
CA ALA A 288 10.49 -10.46 1.72
C ALA A 288 11.95 -10.93 1.63
N PHE A 289 12.88 -10.13 1.07
CA PHE A 289 14.33 -10.41 1.09
C PHE A 289 14.85 -10.56 2.52
N GLY A 290 14.51 -9.62 3.40
CA GLY A 290 14.89 -9.69 4.82
C GLY A 290 14.45 -10.99 5.46
N LEU A 291 13.20 -11.40 5.26
CA LEU A 291 12.65 -12.62 5.83
C LEU A 291 13.29 -13.89 5.24
N LEU A 292 13.39 -13.98 3.91
CA LEU A 292 13.87 -15.18 3.21
C LEU A 292 15.34 -15.45 3.49
N TYR A 293 16.19 -14.43 3.42
CA TYR A 293 17.65 -14.58 3.56
C TYR A 293 18.14 -14.35 4.98
N GLY A 294 17.39 -13.63 5.81
CA GLY A 294 17.61 -13.56 7.25
C GLY A 294 17.37 -14.89 7.95
N ASN A 295 16.43 -15.70 7.43
CA ASN A 295 16.13 -17.06 7.87
C ASN A 295 16.02 -17.19 9.41
N LYS A 296 15.19 -16.35 10.03
CA LYS A 296 14.96 -16.23 11.48
C LYS A 296 16.08 -15.57 12.29
N ASP A 297 17.18 -15.20 11.69
CA ASP A 297 18.17 -14.34 12.33
C ASP A 297 17.68 -12.90 12.29
N PHE A 298 17.42 -12.32 13.46
CA PHE A 298 16.80 -10.99 13.56
C PHE A 298 17.69 -9.89 12.98
N GLU A 299 18.99 -9.94 13.26
CA GLU A 299 19.95 -8.97 12.75
C GLU A 299 20.13 -9.07 11.24
N LYS A 300 20.28 -10.29 10.70
CA LYS A 300 20.37 -10.48 9.25
C LYS A 300 19.10 -10.05 8.53
N THR A 301 17.93 -10.24 9.15
CA THR A 301 16.65 -9.77 8.59
C THR A 301 16.65 -8.25 8.47
N LEU A 302 17.04 -7.54 9.53
CA LEU A 302 17.22 -6.08 9.52
C LEU A 302 18.23 -5.67 8.44
N GLU A 303 19.43 -6.25 8.50
CA GLU A 303 20.54 -5.88 7.62
C GLU A 303 20.19 -6.06 6.14
N ILE A 304 19.67 -7.22 5.75
CA ILE A 304 19.38 -7.52 4.34
C ILE A 304 18.25 -6.65 3.82
N SER A 305 17.16 -6.46 4.58
CA SER A 305 16.06 -5.61 4.18
C SER A 305 16.53 -4.16 3.99
N THR A 306 17.29 -3.60 4.93
CA THR A 306 17.88 -2.25 4.84
C THR A 306 18.84 -2.12 3.66
N ARG A 307 19.71 -3.12 3.43
CA ARG A 307 20.70 -3.07 2.34
C ARG A 307 20.10 -3.14 0.95
N CYS A 308 18.87 -3.59 0.81
CA CYS A 308 18.17 -3.55 -0.47
C CYS A 308 17.97 -2.12 -0.99
N GLY A 309 17.98 -1.10 -0.13
CA GLY A 309 17.89 0.31 -0.51
C GLY A 309 16.45 0.82 -0.59
N GLN A 310 16.24 1.89 -1.36
CA GLN A 310 14.97 2.61 -1.50
C GLN A 310 14.46 3.10 -0.13
N ASP A 311 13.25 2.74 0.24
CA ASP A 311 12.64 3.01 1.55
C ASP A 311 13.22 2.06 2.61
N SER A 312 14.47 2.33 2.97
CA SER A 312 15.32 1.38 3.69
C SER A 312 15.18 1.44 5.20
N ASP A 313 14.19 2.14 5.72
CA ASP A 313 13.75 2.12 7.11
C ASP A 313 12.35 1.48 7.25
N CYS A 314 11.41 1.79 6.36
CA CYS A 314 10.09 1.16 6.37
C CYS A 314 10.16 -0.34 6.01
N ASN A 315 11.01 -0.71 5.05
CA ASN A 315 11.15 -2.11 4.66
C ASN A 315 11.63 -3.02 5.80
N PRO A 316 12.71 -2.71 6.55
CA PRO A 316 13.10 -3.48 7.73
C PRO A 316 12.11 -3.32 8.90
N SER A 317 11.33 -2.24 8.99
CA SER A 317 10.22 -2.08 9.94
C SER A 317 9.23 -3.25 9.81
N SER A 318 8.61 -3.41 8.66
CA SER A 318 7.67 -4.51 8.40
C SER A 318 8.34 -5.89 8.46
N ALA A 319 9.58 -6.04 7.93
CA ALA A 319 10.28 -7.33 7.95
C ALA A 319 10.58 -7.80 9.39
N ALA A 320 11.10 -6.90 10.23
CA ALA A 320 11.40 -7.21 11.62
C ALA A 320 10.11 -7.32 12.46
N GLY A 321 9.06 -6.58 12.12
CA GLY A 321 7.74 -6.73 12.72
C GLY A 321 7.15 -8.12 12.50
N VAL A 322 7.13 -8.61 11.27
CA VAL A 322 6.69 -9.99 10.94
C VAL A 322 7.56 -11.03 11.66
N LEU A 323 8.89 -10.87 11.63
CA LEU A 323 9.80 -11.77 12.34
C LEU A 323 9.61 -11.71 13.86
N GLY A 324 9.33 -10.51 14.39
CA GLY A 324 9.03 -10.31 15.82
C GLY A 324 7.78 -11.07 16.27
N VAL A 325 6.75 -11.17 15.42
CA VAL A 325 5.59 -12.07 15.68
C VAL A 325 5.99 -13.53 15.61
N MET A 326 6.83 -13.93 14.66
CA MET A 326 7.29 -15.33 14.58
C MET A 326 8.02 -15.74 15.86
N LEU A 327 8.94 -14.91 16.34
CA LEU A 327 9.79 -15.17 17.50
C LEU A 327 9.05 -14.95 18.84
N GLY A 328 8.28 -13.89 18.95
CA GLY A 328 7.83 -13.29 20.21
C GLY A 328 8.84 -12.26 20.74
N TYR A 329 8.37 -11.29 21.52
CA TYR A 329 9.19 -10.21 22.08
C TYR A 329 10.39 -10.72 22.87
N ASN A 330 10.18 -11.75 23.69
CA ASN A 330 11.22 -12.30 24.55
C ASN A 330 12.38 -12.96 23.80
N GLN A 331 12.18 -13.34 22.54
CA GLN A 331 13.21 -13.95 21.68
C GLN A 331 13.91 -12.93 20.75
N ILE A 332 13.46 -11.68 20.70
CA ILE A 332 14.22 -10.62 20.04
C ILE A 332 15.54 -10.43 20.80
N PRO A 333 16.70 -10.37 20.11
CA PRO A 333 17.99 -10.24 20.80
C PRO A 333 18.02 -9.01 21.73
N GLU A 334 18.51 -9.21 22.95
CA GLU A 334 18.50 -8.22 24.03
C GLU A 334 19.03 -6.85 23.60
N ARG A 335 20.12 -6.83 22.83
CA ARG A 335 20.77 -5.59 22.38
C ARG A 335 19.85 -4.67 21.56
N PHE A 336 18.82 -5.21 20.90
CA PHE A 336 17.85 -4.41 20.12
C PHE A 336 16.68 -3.95 20.97
N ARG A 337 16.25 -4.72 21.96
CA ARG A 337 15.05 -4.43 22.75
C ARG A 337 15.31 -3.83 24.13
N ALA A 338 16.59 -3.76 24.54
CA ALA A 338 16.96 -3.33 25.89
C ALA A 338 16.44 -1.95 26.28
N GLU A 339 16.33 -1.02 25.31
CA GLU A 339 15.86 0.35 25.53
C GLU A 339 14.32 0.49 25.47
N ILE A 340 13.58 -0.51 24.95
CA ILE A 340 12.12 -0.42 24.80
C ILE A 340 11.43 -0.07 26.14
N PRO A 341 11.81 -0.66 27.30
CA PRO A 341 11.19 -0.30 28.57
C PRO A 341 11.29 1.18 28.92
N ASP A 342 12.36 1.88 28.50
CA ASP A 342 12.58 3.30 28.79
C ASP A 342 11.65 4.21 27.96
N PHE A 343 11.10 3.68 26.87
CA PHE A 343 10.17 4.38 25.96
C PHE A 343 8.74 3.85 26.03
N ALA A 344 8.51 2.74 26.72
CA ALA A 344 7.27 1.98 26.65
C ALA A 344 6.00 2.78 26.99
N ASP A 345 6.12 3.84 27.79
CA ASP A 345 5.03 4.74 28.18
C ASP A 345 5.12 6.12 27.51
N LYS A 346 6.17 6.40 26.71
CA LYS A 346 6.24 7.61 25.89
C LYS A 346 5.28 7.50 24.70
N LYS A 347 4.60 8.59 24.40
CA LYS A 347 3.66 8.63 23.27
C LYS A 347 4.41 8.79 21.96
N PHE A 348 3.93 8.10 20.92
CA PHE A 348 4.31 8.39 19.55
C PHE A 348 3.73 9.74 19.14
N ASP A 349 4.44 10.45 18.27
CA ASP A 349 4.00 11.74 17.77
C ASP A 349 2.59 11.66 17.17
N TYR A 350 1.83 12.73 17.32
CA TYR A 350 0.46 12.86 16.78
C TYR A 350 -0.55 11.82 17.28
N THR A 351 -0.22 11.00 18.27
CA THR A 351 -1.09 9.93 18.78
C THR A 351 -1.26 9.99 20.30
N ASP A 352 -2.28 9.29 20.80
CA ASP A 352 -2.47 9.06 22.23
C ASP A 352 -1.84 7.74 22.70
N TYR A 353 -1.20 6.99 21.79
CA TYR A 353 -0.61 5.69 22.08
C TYR A 353 0.85 5.79 22.48
N SER A 354 1.22 5.01 23.47
CA SER A 354 2.56 4.54 23.74
C SER A 354 2.70 3.09 23.25
N PHE A 355 3.89 2.53 23.34
CA PHE A 355 4.09 1.10 23.04
C PHE A 355 3.16 0.22 23.89
N ASN A 356 3.06 0.47 25.18
CA ASN A 356 2.18 -0.31 26.06
C ASN A 356 0.69 -0.13 25.69
N ASP A 357 0.26 1.08 25.33
CA ASP A 357 -1.13 1.34 24.93
C ASP A 357 -1.49 0.63 23.64
N ILE A 358 -0.64 0.73 22.61
CA ILE A 358 -0.96 0.14 21.32
C ILE A 358 -0.93 -1.39 21.36
N VAL A 359 -0.02 -1.98 22.14
CA VAL A 359 0.00 -3.42 22.41
C VAL A 359 -1.29 -3.88 23.06
N ALA A 360 -1.72 -3.21 24.14
CA ALA A 360 -2.96 -3.54 24.84
C ALA A 360 -4.20 -3.37 23.94
N SER A 361 -4.24 -2.30 23.15
CA SER A 361 -5.32 -2.08 22.19
C SER A 361 -5.33 -3.12 21.08
N THR A 362 -4.15 -3.53 20.57
CA THR A 362 -4.03 -4.60 19.58
C THR A 362 -4.52 -5.93 20.13
N GLU A 363 -4.15 -6.31 21.37
CA GLU A 363 -4.66 -7.53 22.00
C GLU A 363 -6.17 -7.51 22.10
N LYS A 364 -6.76 -6.42 22.58
CA LYS A 364 -8.22 -6.24 22.69
C LYS A 364 -8.90 -6.45 21.32
N ARG A 365 -8.37 -5.86 20.26
CA ARG A 365 -8.90 -6.03 18.90
C ARG A 365 -8.75 -7.46 18.41
N ALA A 366 -7.59 -8.11 18.64
CA ALA A 366 -7.34 -9.50 18.26
C ALA A 366 -8.34 -10.46 18.93
N LEU A 367 -8.56 -10.32 20.24
CA LEU A 367 -9.53 -11.13 20.96
C LEU A 367 -10.96 -10.95 20.44
N ALA A 368 -11.34 -9.69 20.12
CA ALA A 368 -12.63 -9.42 19.49
C ALA A 368 -12.75 -10.08 18.11
N ARG A 369 -11.70 -10.16 17.30
CA ARG A 369 -11.71 -10.84 16.00
C ARG A 369 -11.77 -12.33 16.15
N ILE A 370 -10.99 -12.92 17.05
CA ILE A 370 -11.03 -14.35 17.38
C ILE A 370 -12.46 -14.76 17.74
N THR A 371 -13.10 -14.04 18.65
CA THR A 371 -14.48 -14.31 19.05
C THR A 371 -15.46 -14.19 17.88
N ALA A 372 -15.38 -13.09 17.12
CA ALA A 372 -16.31 -12.83 16.00
C ALA A 372 -16.19 -13.86 14.85
N THR A 373 -15.03 -14.50 14.72
CA THR A 373 -14.79 -15.56 13.72
C THR A 373 -15.07 -16.97 14.27
N GLY A 374 -15.65 -17.07 15.47
CA GLY A 374 -16.07 -18.31 16.10
C GLY A 374 -14.93 -19.08 16.77
N GLY A 375 -13.82 -18.39 17.10
CA GLY A 375 -12.80 -18.91 18.00
C GLY A 375 -13.28 -18.89 19.46
N GLN A 376 -12.48 -19.46 20.35
CA GLN A 376 -12.76 -19.53 21.78
C GLN A 376 -11.64 -18.90 22.59
N ILE A 377 -12.02 -18.22 23.64
CA ILE A 377 -11.11 -17.57 24.57
C ILE A 377 -11.35 -18.12 25.97
N THR A 378 -10.29 -18.52 26.64
CA THR A 378 -10.26 -18.90 28.05
C THR A 378 -9.26 -18.02 28.78
N ASP A 379 -9.16 -18.18 30.09
CA ASP A 379 -8.17 -17.43 30.88
C ASP A 379 -6.72 -17.72 30.44
N ASN A 380 -6.45 -18.95 29.99
CA ASN A 380 -5.10 -19.41 29.70
C ASN A 380 -4.77 -19.49 28.22
N HIS A 381 -5.74 -19.64 27.33
CA HIS A 381 -5.47 -19.82 25.89
C HIS A 381 -6.58 -19.27 24.99
N VAL A 382 -6.22 -19.07 23.74
CA VAL A 382 -7.13 -18.78 22.64
C VAL A 382 -7.09 -19.92 21.62
N ALA A 383 -8.26 -20.35 21.16
CA ALA A 383 -8.41 -21.30 20.05
C ALA A 383 -8.96 -20.56 18.83
N ILE A 384 -8.18 -20.48 17.78
CA ILE A 384 -8.45 -19.69 16.59
C ILE A 384 -8.81 -20.61 15.44
N LYS A 385 -9.94 -20.38 14.79
CA LYS A 385 -10.28 -21.06 13.54
C LYS A 385 -9.45 -20.44 12.41
N ILE A 386 -8.34 -21.08 12.10
CA ILE A 386 -7.42 -20.61 11.05
C ILE A 386 -8.17 -20.52 9.73
N GLN A 387 -8.06 -19.38 9.08
CA GLN A 387 -8.67 -19.12 7.79
C GLN A 387 -7.69 -19.43 6.64
N GLU A 388 -8.22 -19.99 5.56
CA GLU A 388 -7.49 -20.03 4.30
C GLU A 388 -7.52 -18.63 3.67
N PRO A 389 -6.38 -18.13 3.11
CA PRO A 389 -6.34 -16.86 2.41
C PRO A 389 -7.35 -16.80 1.26
N LYS A 390 -7.82 -15.59 0.96
CA LYS A 390 -8.68 -15.36 -0.20
C LYS A 390 -8.33 -13.99 -0.80
N ALA A 391 -7.68 -14.01 -1.94
CA ALA A 391 -7.36 -12.82 -2.69
C ALA A 391 -8.62 -12.07 -3.17
N PRO A 392 -8.61 -10.74 -3.22
CA PRO A 392 -9.65 -9.94 -3.86
C PRO A 392 -9.63 -10.11 -5.38
N LYS A 393 -10.57 -9.44 -6.07
CA LYS A 393 -10.49 -9.30 -7.52
C LYS A 393 -9.27 -8.46 -7.90
N LEU A 394 -8.65 -8.81 -9.03
CA LEU A 394 -7.58 -8.02 -9.59
C LEU A 394 -8.09 -6.63 -9.99
N GLU A 395 -7.46 -5.62 -9.46
CA GLU A 395 -7.53 -4.22 -9.87
C GLU A 395 -6.16 -3.83 -10.41
N GLN A 396 -6.14 -3.17 -11.55
CA GLN A 396 -4.89 -2.73 -12.16
C GLN A 396 -5.05 -1.28 -12.61
N TRP A 397 -4.01 -0.53 -12.42
CA TRP A 397 -3.89 0.83 -12.90
C TRP A 397 -2.47 1.11 -13.35
N SER A 398 -2.34 1.88 -14.42
CA SER A 398 -1.06 2.43 -14.86
C SER A 398 -1.33 3.68 -15.69
N PRO A 399 -0.61 4.77 -15.47
CA PRO A 399 -0.67 5.93 -16.35
C PRO A 399 0.07 5.71 -17.68
N GLY A 400 0.72 4.59 -17.86
CA GLY A 400 1.64 4.30 -18.95
C GLY A 400 3.09 4.27 -18.48
N ILE A 401 4.02 4.37 -19.44
CA ILE A 401 5.47 4.44 -19.20
C ILE A 401 5.86 5.91 -19.09
N PRO A 402 6.56 6.36 -18.03
CA PRO A 402 7.07 7.72 -17.94
C PRO A 402 7.94 8.06 -19.16
N ALA A 403 7.63 9.17 -19.85
CA ALA A 403 8.24 9.50 -21.13
C ALA A 403 9.04 10.78 -21.12
N LYS A 404 8.55 11.84 -20.49
CA LYS A 404 9.20 13.12 -20.49
C LYS A 404 8.90 13.94 -19.23
N ARG A 405 9.94 14.48 -18.61
CA ARG A 405 9.85 15.53 -17.59
C ARG A 405 9.96 16.89 -18.27
N ILE A 406 8.99 17.77 -18.07
CA ILE A 406 8.90 19.08 -18.69
C ILE A 406 8.96 20.14 -17.60
N LEU A 407 10.14 20.75 -17.45
CA LEU A 407 10.35 21.82 -16.47
C LEU A 407 9.63 23.10 -16.90
N VAL A 408 9.19 23.92 -15.94
CA VAL A 408 8.49 25.19 -16.20
C VAL A 408 9.33 26.23 -16.99
N SER A 409 10.62 26.03 -17.09
CA SER A 409 11.55 26.86 -17.90
C SER A 409 11.60 26.47 -19.37
N GLN A 410 10.97 25.37 -19.80
CA GLN A 410 11.03 24.88 -21.18
C GLN A 410 9.93 25.51 -22.05
N ASP A 411 10.17 25.62 -23.35
CA ASP A 411 9.27 26.26 -24.32
C ASP A 411 7.92 25.56 -24.52
N ALA A 412 7.79 24.33 -23.98
CA ALA A 412 6.49 23.63 -23.94
C ALA A 412 5.45 24.34 -23.07
N TRP A 413 5.90 25.21 -22.16
CA TRP A 413 5.06 26.06 -21.33
C TRP A 413 5.00 27.48 -21.88
N THR A 414 3.80 28.04 -21.92
CA THR A 414 3.56 29.47 -22.18
C THR A 414 2.89 30.12 -20.98
N TRP A 415 3.23 31.37 -20.69
CA TRP A 415 2.81 32.08 -19.48
C TRP A 415 2.22 33.43 -19.84
N THR A 416 1.05 33.78 -19.32
CA THR A 416 0.49 35.13 -19.44
C THR A 416 0.71 35.92 -18.17
N GLY A 417 0.96 37.22 -18.30
CA GLY A 417 1.18 38.09 -17.15
C GLY A 417 2.49 37.82 -16.40
N LYS A 418 2.55 38.26 -15.14
CA LYS A 418 3.77 38.19 -14.33
C LYS A 418 3.72 37.01 -13.36
N TRP A 419 4.54 36.00 -13.64
CA TRP A 419 4.84 34.91 -12.73
C TRP A 419 6.21 35.10 -12.12
N SER A 420 6.35 34.96 -10.82
CA SER A 420 7.65 34.91 -10.15
C SER A 420 8.38 33.63 -10.54
N SER A 421 9.70 33.74 -10.71
CA SER A 421 10.59 32.58 -10.98
C SER A 421 11.59 32.50 -9.86
N ASP A 422 11.59 31.36 -9.15
CA ASP A 422 12.53 31.09 -8.07
C ASP A 422 12.86 29.60 -8.05
N SER A 423 14.16 29.26 -8.07
CA SER A 423 14.70 27.92 -7.84
C SER A 423 13.97 26.79 -8.60
N GLY A 424 13.60 27.03 -9.87
CA GLY A 424 12.91 26.04 -10.72
C GLY A 424 11.38 26.07 -10.64
N TRP A 425 10.81 27.03 -9.93
CA TRP A 425 9.37 27.22 -9.77
C TRP A 425 8.87 28.44 -10.55
N LYS A 426 7.62 28.36 -10.99
CA LYS A 426 6.82 29.49 -11.44
C LYS A 426 5.64 29.64 -10.51
N SER A 427 5.53 30.78 -9.83
CA SER A 427 4.45 31.03 -8.88
C SER A 427 3.77 32.38 -9.08
N THR A 428 2.51 32.48 -8.66
CA THR A 428 1.75 33.72 -8.63
C THR A 428 0.63 33.66 -7.60
N THR A 429 0.28 34.83 -7.07
CA THR A 429 -0.92 35.05 -6.24
C THR A 429 -2.00 35.84 -7.00
N GLN A 430 -1.72 36.24 -8.26
CA GLN A 430 -2.63 37.06 -9.06
C GLN A 430 -3.69 36.16 -9.73
N PRO A 431 -4.97 36.50 -9.62
CA PRO A 431 -6.03 35.77 -10.31
C PRO A 431 -6.07 36.12 -11.81
N GLY A 432 -6.61 35.20 -12.61
CA GLY A 432 -6.79 35.36 -14.05
C GLY A 432 -5.54 35.23 -14.88
N LEU A 433 -4.39 34.89 -14.29
CA LEU A 433 -3.20 34.55 -15.05
C LEU A 433 -3.31 33.12 -15.59
N GLU A 434 -2.78 32.91 -16.78
CA GLU A 434 -2.84 31.64 -17.46
C GLU A 434 -1.47 31.04 -17.73
N THR A 435 -1.37 29.73 -17.66
CA THR A 435 -0.29 28.98 -18.27
C THR A 435 -0.85 27.87 -19.13
N THR A 436 -0.13 27.58 -20.22
CA THR A 436 -0.50 26.50 -21.14
C THR A 436 0.70 25.59 -21.34
N LEU A 437 0.50 24.29 -21.20
CA LEU A 437 1.46 23.24 -21.52
C LEU A 437 1.01 22.51 -22.78
N HIS A 438 1.90 22.38 -23.76
CA HIS A 438 1.75 21.47 -24.90
C HIS A 438 2.55 20.21 -24.66
N PHE A 439 1.90 19.05 -24.73
CA PHE A 439 2.55 17.77 -24.49
C PHE A 439 2.01 16.67 -25.41
N ASN A 440 2.80 15.61 -25.57
CA ASN A 440 2.39 14.40 -26.28
C ASN A 440 2.39 13.23 -25.28
N GLY A 441 1.33 12.40 -25.30
CA GLY A 441 1.25 11.26 -24.39
C GLY A 441 -0.14 10.69 -24.23
N VAL A 442 -0.29 9.80 -23.24
CA VAL A 442 -1.56 9.20 -22.80
C VAL A 442 -1.92 9.58 -21.36
N ALA A 443 -0.99 10.22 -20.66
CA ALA A 443 -1.22 10.76 -19.31
C ALA A 443 -0.28 11.93 -19.04
N VAL A 444 -0.64 12.74 -18.05
CA VAL A 444 0.16 13.86 -17.54
C VAL A 444 -0.10 14.06 -16.06
N ALA A 445 0.97 14.28 -15.30
CA ALA A 445 0.96 14.77 -13.93
C ALA A 445 1.62 16.15 -13.91
N VAL A 446 0.94 17.16 -13.36
CA VAL A 446 1.50 18.50 -13.10
C VAL A 446 1.90 18.56 -11.64
N LEU A 447 3.18 18.83 -11.39
CA LEU A 447 3.75 18.88 -10.05
C LEU A 447 3.98 20.34 -9.62
N GLY A 448 3.89 20.53 -8.33
CA GLY A 448 4.11 21.83 -7.73
C GLY A 448 4.06 21.78 -6.21
N ARG A 449 3.95 22.95 -5.60
CA ARG A 449 3.88 23.09 -4.14
C ARG A 449 2.44 23.03 -3.66
N LEU A 450 2.18 22.17 -2.70
CA LEU A 450 1.02 22.23 -1.82
C LEU A 450 1.42 22.97 -0.55
N ASP A 451 0.65 23.98 -0.16
CA ASP A 451 1.06 24.93 0.89
C ASP A 451 -0.16 25.44 1.68
N GLN A 452 0.07 25.85 2.93
CA GLN A 452 -0.95 26.53 3.75
C GLN A 452 -1.45 27.85 3.15
N LYS A 453 -0.73 28.41 2.14
CA LYS A 453 -1.12 29.59 1.37
C LYS A 453 -1.63 29.23 -0.03
N GLY A 454 -1.86 27.96 -0.29
CA GLY A 454 -2.27 27.46 -1.60
C GLY A 454 -3.58 28.05 -2.07
N GLY A 455 -3.63 28.46 -3.33
CA GLY A 455 -4.79 28.97 -4.05
C GLY A 455 -5.48 27.91 -4.88
N ARG A 456 -6.49 28.35 -5.66
CA ARG A 456 -7.21 27.51 -6.62
C ARG A 456 -6.97 27.95 -8.05
N ALA A 457 -7.03 26.98 -8.97
CA ALA A 457 -6.99 27.24 -10.41
C ALA A 457 -7.96 26.35 -11.16
N GLU A 458 -8.54 26.86 -12.24
CA GLU A 458 -9.28 26.05 -13.21
C GLU A 458 -8.30 25.35 -14.15
N VAL A 459 -8.69 24.17 -14.59
CA VAL A 459 -7.90 23.38 -15.55
C VAL A 459 -8.75 23.07 -16.77
N TYR A 460 -8.16 23.22 -17.93
CA TYR A 460 -8.76 22.89 -19.23
C TYR A 460 -7.82 21.92 -19.96
N LEU A 461 -8.35 20.78 -20.37
CA LEU A 461 -7.64 19.80 -21.20
C LEU A 461 -8.31 19.77 -22.58
N ASP A 462 -7.55 20.03 -23.64
CA ASP A 462 -8.01 20.09 -25.02
C ASP A 462 -9.23 21.01 -25.17
N GLY A 463 -9.16 22.19 -24.55
CA GLY A 463 -10.20 23.19 -24.55
C GLY A 463 -11.41 22.90 -23.65
N LYS A 464 -11.48 21.73 -23.03
CA LYS A 464 -12.59 21.34 -22.15
C LYS A 464 -12.25 21.60 -20.68
N LYS A 465 -13.09 22.38 -19.99
CA LYS A 465 -12.97 22.60 -18.55
C LYS A 465 -13.11 21.29 -17.79
N GLN A 466 -12.17 21.03 -16.92
CA GLN A 466 -12.17 19.84 -16.07
C GLN A 466 -13.06 20.06 -14.84
N LYS A 467 -13.69 18.98 -14.36
CA LYS A 467 -14.56 19.03 -13.18
C LYS A 467 -13.80 19.41 -11.91
N LEU A 468 -12.58 18.91 -11.78
CA LEU A 468 -11.64 19.25 -10.70
C LEU A 468 -10.52 20.08 -11.28
N GLY A 469 -10.33 21.26 -10.69
CA GLY A 469 -9.16 22.10 -10.90
C GLY A 469 -8.05 21.79 -9.91
N ILE A 470 -7.12 22.70 -9.78
CA ILE A 470 -6.11 22.69 -8.74
C ILE A 470 -6.71 23.31 -7.47
N ASP A 471 -6.46 22.66 -6.32
CA ASP A 471 -6.53 23.24 -4.99
C ASP A 471 -5.19 22.93 -4.33
N ALA A 472 -4.38 23.97 -4.15
CA ALA A 472 -3.01 23.84 -3.70
C ALA A 472 -2.88 23.97 -2.17
N TYR A 473 -3.99 23.95 -1.44
CA TYR A 473 -3.98 24.01 0.02
C TYR A 473 -3.68 22.64 0.64
N ILE A 474 -2.70 22.61 1.54
CA ILE A 474 -2.44 21.50 2.46
C ILE A 474 -1.72 22.02 3.73
N VAL A 475 -1.86 21.31 4.83
CA VAL A 475 -1.09 21.50 6.07
C VAL A 475 -0.72 20.10 6.59
N PRO A 476 0.55 19.89 6.95
CA PRO A 476 1.74 20.73 6.69
C PRO A 476 2.07 20.88 5.20
N ASN A 477 2.92 21.86 4.88
CA ASN A 477 3.37 22.11 3.51
C ASN A 477 4.17 20.95 2.95
N THR A 478 4.03 20.68 1.64
CA THR A 478 4.80 19.66 0.94
C THR A 478 5.20 20.15 -0.46
N HIS A 479 6.34 19.68 -0.97
CA HIS A 479 6.92 20.12 -2.23
C HIS A 479 6.84 19.01 -3.29
N ASP A 480 6.87 19.42 -4.55
CA ASP A 480 6.86 18.52 -5.72
C ASP A 480 5.74 17.50 -5.78
N ASN A 481 4.59 17.82 -5.20
CA ASN A 481 3.41 16.98 -5.26
C ASN A 481 2.59 17.20 -6.52
N VAL A 482 1.81 16.18 -6.89
CA VAL A 482 0.87 16.26 -8.01
C VAL A 482 -0.25 17.23 -7.68
N LEU A 483 -0.25 18.41 -8.33
CA LEU A 483 -1.31 19.39 -8.23
C LEU A 483 -2.55 19.00 -9.03
N TRP A 484 -2.33 18.42 -10.21
CA TRP A 484 -3.39 17.98 -11.10
C TRP A 484 -2.89 16.87 -12.02
N GLN A 485 -3.79 15.99 -12.47
CA GLN A 485 -3.46 14.80 -13.24
C GLN A 485 -4.55 14.42 -14.23
N ALA A 486 -4.15 13.76 -15.33
CA ALA A 486 -5.05 13.03 -16.22
C ALA A 486 -4.35 11.78 -16.77
N TYR A 487 -5.09 10.72 -16.99
CA TYR A 487 -4.63 9.49 -17.66
C TYR A 487 -5.75 8.93 -18.56
N ASP A 488 -5.46 7.84 -19.27
CA ASP A 488 -6.36 7.27 -20.29
C ASP A 488 -6.71 8.27 -21.43
N LEU A 489 -5.76 9.18 -21.73
CA LEU A 489 -5.89 10.08 -22.84
C LEU A 489 -5.67 9.32 -24.16
N LYS A 490 -6.24 9.83 -25.24
CA LYS A 490 -5.91 9.31 -26.58
C LYS A 490 -4.44 9.58 -26.87
N PRO A 491 -3.68 8.61 -27.43
CA PRO A 491 -2.30 8.90 -27.82
C PRO A 491 -2.22 10.07 -28.79
N GLY A 492 -1.35 11.04 -28.52
CA GLY A 492 -1.17 12.20 -29.38
C GLY A 492 -0.85 13.48 -28.63
N GLU A 493 -0.97 14.59 -29.32
CA GLU A 493 -0.75 15.92 -28.78
C GLU A 493 -1.96 16.42 -27.98
N HIS A 494 -1.67 17.03 -26.85
CA HIS A 494 -2.63 17.61 -25.94
C HIS A 494 -2.23 19.02 -25.52
N THR A 495 -3.24 19.80 -25.14
CA THR A 495 -3.07 21.14 -24.59
C THR A 495 -3.71 21.22 -23.21
N LEU A 496 -2.90 21.49 -22.20
CA LEU A 496 -3.33 21.72 -20.84
C LEU A 496 -3.23 23.21 -20.52
N ARG A 497 -4.35 23.86 -20.19
CA ARG A 497 -4.40 25.26 -19.78
C ARG A 497 -4.85 25.36 -18.32
N ILE A 498 -4.13 26.11 -17.53
CA ILE A 498 -4.39 26.36 -16.10
C ILE A 498 -4.65 27.85 -15.94
N VAL A 499 -5.74 28.22 -15.25
CA VAL A 499 -6.17 29.61 -15.01
C VAL A 499 -6.31 29.82 -13.51
N THR A 500 -5.51 30.72 -12.96
CA THR A 500 -5.53 31.04 -11.52
C THR A 500 -6.83 31.76 -11.13
N LEU A 501 -7.36 31.43 -9.95
CA LEU A 501 -8.59 32.00 -9.43
C LEU A 501 -8.35 32.99 -8.28
N ASN A 502 -9.32 33.85 -8.03
CA ASN A 502 -9.37 34.66 -6.81
C ASN A 502 -10.09 33.87 -5.68
N SER A 503 -9.64 32.66 -5.45
CA SER A 503 -10.23 31.79 -4.42
C SER A 503 -9.21 30.78 -3.91
N ALA A 504 -9.40 30.34 -2.68
CA ALA A 504 -8.62 29.32 -2.02
C ALA A 504 -9.52 28.45 -1.15
N ASP A 505 -8.98 27.43 -0.51
CA ASP A 505 -9.63 26.74 0.60
C ASP A 505 -9.91 27.76 1.74
N SER A 506 -11.02 27.60 2.47
CA SER A 506 -11.39 28.50 3.57
C SER A 506 -10.37 28.56 4.71
N ARG A 507 -9.51 27.56 4.81
CA ARG A 507 -8.42 27.45 5.77
C ARG A 507 -7.10 28.05 5.27
N SER A 508 -7.01 28.36 3.97
CA SER A 508 -5.78 28.88 3.37
C SER A 508 -5.50 30.31 3.83
N ALA A 509 -4.23 30.57 4.13
CA ALA A 509 -3.75 31.91 4.47
C ALA A 509 -3.35 32.76 3.23
N GLY A 510 -3.58 32.25 2.03
CA GLY A 510 -3.18 32.92 0.79
C GLY A 510 -3.91 32.41 -0.45
N ASN A 511 -3.35 32.69 -1.63
CA ASN A 511 -3.94 32.35 -2.92
C ASN A 511 -2.83 31.99 -3.95
N GLU A 512 -1.76 31.32 -3.50
CA GLU A 512 -0.62 31.02 -4.34
C GLU A 512 -0.85 29.75 -5.16
N ILE A 513 -0.49 29.82 -6.46
CA ILE A 513 -0.29 28.65 -7.31
C ILE A 513 1.18 28.65 -7.70
N ALA A 514 1.88 27.55 -7.38
CA ALA A 514 3.29 27.33 -7.68
C ALA A 514 3.49 26.00 -8.41
N ILE A 515 3.99 26.05 -9.64
CA ILE A 515 4.20 24.89 -10.52
C ILE A 515 5.71 24.72 -10.74
N SER A 516 6.20 23.48 -10.67
CA SER A 516 7.62 23.14 -10.92
C SER A 516 7.81 22.46 -12.27
N GLN A 517 6.92 21.54 -12.63
CA GLN A 517 7.12 20.66 -13.80
C GLN A 517 5.85 19.91 -14.17
N ALA A 518 5.93 19.18 -15.27
CA ALA A 518 4.99 18.13 -15.62
C ALA A 518 5.75 16.85 -16.02
N VAL A 519 5.16 15.70 -15.73
CA VAL A 519 5.62 14.41 -16.22
C VAL A 519 4.55 13.84 -17.16
N THR A 520 4.97 13.40 -18.34
CA THR A 520 4.07 12.82 -19.35
C THR A 520 4.38 11.35 -19.57
N TYR A 521 3.39 10.59 -20.04
CA TYR A 521 3.46 9.14 -20.16
C TYR A 521 3.06 8.70 -21.55
N THR A 522 3.71 7.64 -22.04
CA THR A 522 3.33 6.94 -23.27
C THR A 522 2.61 5.64 -22.96
N ALA A 523 1.89 5.09 -23.94
CA ALA A 523 1.26 3.77 -23.79
C ALA A 523 2.32 2.69 -23.48
N LYS A 524 1.95 1.69 -22.68
CA LYS A 524 2.76 0.48 -22.45
C LYS A 524 2.91 -0.32 -23.75
#